data_a7efa4fa67fc1e1d0deac743973b2c1f
#
_entry.id   a7efa4fa67fc1e1d0deac743973b2c1f
#
_cell.length_a   1.000
_cell.length_b   1.000
_cell.length_c   1.000
_cell.angle_alpha   90.00
_cell.angle_beta   90.00
_cell.angle_gamma   90.00
#
_symmetry.space_group_name_H-M   'P 1'
#
loop_
_entity.id
_entity.type
_entity.pdbx_description
1 polymer ?
#
loop_
_entity_poly.entity_id
_entity_poly.type
_entity_poly.pdbx_seq_one_letter_code
_entity_poly.pdbx_strand_id
1 'polypeptide(L)'
;MTDRIKSLLERTFDKEQAKFRRDVDWKPLLEKFIDEKIDDETRARMGLEAMLAAEEPAFMDGETIHFLRTVKQIPELHSEEEMEARRKSGTAFGEKGVVFNLTADFGPTIRDGLDKRLEEIEAKLVKCRAEGDAEGVNFLENAAFSVKAVLGLVDRYIDSAVHLHLSPSPLSAVHTGAKTFHEALQVLRVLHFAMWCEGEYHCGLGRIDQYLYPYYEADIKAGRLTDETALEEL
;
A
#
# COMPACT_ATOMS: atom_id res chain seq x y z
N MET A 1 22.72 -12.47 -13.33
CA MET A 1 22.55 -11.32 -12.43
C MET A 1 23.37 -10.17 -13.01
N THR A 2 22.71 -9.11 -13.40
CA THR A 2 23.31 -7.90 -14.01
C THR A 2 24.05 -7.07 -12.99
N ASP A 3 24.85 -6.13 -13.45
CA ASP A 3 25.58 -5.20 -12.56
C ASP A 3 24.62 -4.26 -11.82
N ARG A 4 23.46 -3.92 -12.43
CA ARG A 4 22.38 -3.18 -11.76
C ARG A 4 21.87 -3.94 -10.53
N ILE A 5 21.51 -5.22 -10.67
CA ILE A 5 21.01 -6.05 -9.56
C ILE A 5 22.07 -6.26 -8.48
N LYS A 6 23.35 -6.46 -8.86
CA LYS A 6 24.45 -6.55 -7.88
C LYS A 6 24.56 -5.26 -7.06
N SER A 7 24.55 -4.11 -7.72
CA SER A 7 24.61 -2.81 -7.06
C SER A 7 23.42 -2.59 -6.12
N LEU A 8 22.20 -2.91 -6.55
CA LEU A 8 21.02 -2.80 -5.70
C LEU A 8 21.08 -3.72 -4.47
N LEU A 9 21.59 -4.95 -4.62
CA LEU A 9 21.79 -5.87 -3.50
C LEU A 9 22.82 -5.33 -2.49
N GLU A 10 23.98 -4.86 -2.96
CA GLU A 10 25.01 -4.24 -2.10
C GLU A 10 24.42 -3.07 -1.32
N ARG A 11 23.74 -2.14 -1.98
CA ARG A 11 23.09 -0.97 -1.36
C ARG A 11 22.00 -1.37 -0.37
N THR A 12 21.26 -2.46 -0.65
CA THR A 12 20.24 -3.00 0.25
C THR A 12 20.88 -3.59 1.51
N PHE A 13 21.97 -4.34 1.38
CA PHE A 13 22.73 -4.88 2.52
C PHE A 13 23.38 -3.75 3.35
N ASP A 14 23.84 -2.68 2.71
CA ASP A 14 24.34 -1.47 3.36
C ASP A 14 23.23 -0.60 3.98
N LYS A 15 21.97 -1.05 3.87
CA LYS A 15 20.77 -0.37 4.38
C LYS A 15 20.60 1.05 3.85
N GLU A 16 20.97 1.28 2.59
CA GLU A 16 20.87 2.61 1.99
C GLU A 16 19.42 3.11 1.99
N GLN A 17 18.44 2.24 1.73
CA GLN A 17 17.02 2.57 1.81
C GLN A 17 16.59 3.09 3.20
N ALA A 18 17.33 2.78 4.27
CA ALA A 18 17.04 3.28 5.60
C ALA A 18 17.39 4.77 5.78
N LYS A 19 18.24 5.33 4.91
CA LYS A 19 18.60 6.75 4.95
C LYS A 19 17.43 7.67 4.60
N PHE A 20 16.43 7.17 3.88
CA PHE A 20 15.22 7.91 3.56
C PHE A 20 14.23 7.99 4.72
N ARG A 21 14.41 7.16 5.76
CA ARG A 21 13.46 7.03 6.86
C ARG A 21 13.66 8.08 7.92
N ARG A 22 12.57 8.78 8.27
CA ARG A 22 12.52 9.78 9.34
C ARG A 22 11.59 9.36 10.45
N ASP A 23 11.79 9.92 11.61
CA ASP A 23 10.86 9.79 12.73
C ASP A 23 9.70 10.76 12.54
N VAL A 24 8.49 10.31 12.88
CA VAL A 24 7.28 11.13 12.95
C VAL A 24 6.72 11.02 14.35
N ASP A 25 6.36 12.14 14.93
CA ASP A 25 5.71 12.16 16.25
C ASP A 25 4.22 11.87 16.09
N TRP A 26 3.82 10.64 16.43
CA TRP A 26 2.44 10.18 16.37
C TRP A 26 1.63 10.47 17.65
N LYS A 27 2.27 10.99 18.71
CA LYS A 27 1.62 11.23 19.99
C LYS A 27 0.38 12.14 19.89
N PRO A 28 0.40 13.25 19.12
CA PRO A 28 -0.79 14.09 18.98
C PRO A 28 -1.99 13.35 18.34
N LEU A 29 -1.72 12.42 17.42
CA LEU A 29 -2.76 11.61 16.79
C LEU A 29 -3.38 10.63 17.79
N LEU A 30 -2.57 9.95 18.58
CA LEU A 30 -3.03 9.03 19.61
C LEU A 30 -3.83 9.79 20.71
N GLU A 31 -3.34 10.93 21.17
CA GLU A 31 -4.04 11.78 22.14
C GLU A 31 -5.43 12.18 21.59
N LYS A 32 -5.51 12.58 20.34
CA LYS A 32 -6.79 12.89 19.68
C LYS A 32 -7.75 11.68 19.70
N PHE A 33 -7.26 10.47 19.40
CA PHE A 33 -8.09 9.26 19.43
C PHE A 33 -8.71 9.00 20.79
N ILE A 34 -7.92 9.22 21.85
CA ILE A 34 -8.34 9.01 23.23
C ILE A 34 -9.33 10.10 23.68
N ASP A 35 -8.97 11.37 23.49
CA ASP A 35 -9.74 12.53 23.97
C ASP A 35 -11.12 12.62 23.28
N GLU A 36 -11.16 12.37 21.99
CA GLU A 36 -12.40 12.39 21.19
C GLU A 36 -13.15 11.05 21.23
N LYS A 37 -12.60 10.02 21.88
CA LYS A 37 -13.16 8.66 21.95
C LYS A 37 -13.50 8.08 20.57
N ILE A 38 -12.56 8.25 19.65
CA ILE A 38 -12.69 7.76 18.28
C ILE A 38 -12.81 6.23 18.31
N ASP A 39 -13.74 5.67 17.55
CA ASP A 39 -13.91 4.22 17.37
C ASP A 39 -12.78 3.58 16.56
N ASP A 40 -12.64 2.27 16.68
CA ASP A 40 -11.53 1.50 16.11
C ASP A 40 -11.42 1.61 14.59
N GLU A 41 -12.55 1.55 13.87
CA GLU A 41 -12.56 1.64 12.42
C GLU A 41 -12.10 3.01 11.94
N THR A 42 -12.59 4.04 12.62
CA THR A 42 -12.19 5.43 12.34
C THR A 42 -10.72 5.67 12.69
N ARG A 43 -10.21 5.10 13.81
CA ARG A 43 -8.78 5.16 14.16
C ARG A 43 -7.91 4.49 13.10
N ALA A 44 -8.29 3.30 12.62
CA ALA A 44 -7.56 2.59 11.56
C ALA A 44 -7.48 3.45 10.30
N ARG A 45 -8.61 3.97 9.82
CA ARG A 45 -8.66 4.86 8.68
C ARG A 45 -7.81 6.11 8.84
N MET A 46 -7.93 6.82 9.97
CA MET A 46 -7.17 8.05 10.25
C MET A 46 -5.68 7.76 10.43
N GLY A 47 -5.34 6.60 11.00
CA GLY A 47 -3.96 6.14 11.15
C GLY A 47 -3.30 5.90 9.79
N LEU A 48 -4.00 5.19 8.88
CA LEU A 48 -3.51 4.97 7.51
C LEU A 48 -3.37 6.30 6.75
N GLU A 49 -4.38 7.18 6.83
CA GLU A 49 -4.33 8.49 6.19
C GLU A 49 -3.12 9.31 6.67
N ALA A 50 -2.93 9.40 7.99
CA ALA A 50 -1.81 10.12 8.57
C ALA A 50 -0.46 9.52 8.16
N MET A 51 -0.36 8.17 8.16
CA MET A 51 0.84 7.45 7.71
C MET A 51 1.17 7.77 6.26
N LEU A 52 0.19 7.60 5.35
CA LEU A 52 0.39 7.86 3.92
C LEU A 52 0.65 9.35 3.63
N ALA A 53 0.03 10.27 4.39
CA ALA A 53 0.32 11.70 4.28
C ALA A 53 1.74 12.05 4.72
N ALA A 54 2.27 11.33 5.70
CA ALA A 54 3.63 11.53 6.20
C ALA A 54 4.71 10.90 5.29
N GLU A 55 4.38 9.89 4.50
CA GLU A 55 5.33 9.33 3.53
C GLU A 55 5.69 10.36 2.45
N GLU A 56 6.95 10.39 2.05
CA GLU A 56 7.46 11.28 1.01
C GLU A 56 7.94 10.48 -0.21
N PRO A 57 7.68 10.95 -1.45
CA PRO A 57 8.23 10.28 -2.62
C PRO A 57 9.75 10.17 -2.54
N ALA A 58 10.27 8.97 -2.62
CA ALA A 58 11.68 8.67 -2.61
C ALA A 58 12.02 7.64 -3.69
N PHE A 59 13.12 7.89 -4.40
CA PHE A 59 13.60 7.06 -5.50
C PHE A 59 15.05 6.71 -5.20
N MET A 60 15.36 5.43 -5.26
CA MET A 60 16.75 4.97 -5.15
C MET A 60 17.29 4.74 -6.56
N ASP A 61 18.49 5.21 -6.80
CA ASP A 61 19.13 5.04 -8.11
C ASP A 61 19.26 3.56 -8.50
N GLY A 62 18.89 3.23 -9.72
CA GLY A 62 18.86 1.87 -10.24
C GLY A 62 17.59 1.07 -9.93
N GLU A 63 16.68 1.53 -9.06
CA GLU A 63 15.35 0.91 -8.91
C GLU A 63 14.46 1.25 -10.09
N THR A 64 13.67 0.26 -10.51
CA THR A 64 12.67 0.39 -11.56
C THR A 64 11.26 0.25 -11.02
N ILE A 65 11.09 -0.44 -9.91
CA ILE A 65 9.85 -0.53 -9.14
C ILE A 65 10.00 0.36 -7.91
N HIS A 66 9.18 1.38 -7.83
CA HIS A 66 9.29 2.43 -6.83
C HIS A 66 8.41 2.17 -5.60
N PHE A 67 8.39 3.07 -4.66
CA PHE A 67 7.73 3.04 -3.35
C PHE A 67 8.62 2.57 -2.21
N LEU A 68 9.53 3.45 -1.80
CA LEU A 68 10.35 3.29 -0.60
C LEU A 68 9.63 3.81 0.64
N ARG A 69 9.92 3.17 1.78
CA ARG A 69 9.49 3.69 3.09
C ARG A 69 10.31 4.90 3.48
N THR A 70 9.65 5.98 3.84
CA THR A 70 10.28 7.21 4.34
C THR A 70 9.90 7.53 5.79
N VAL A 71 8.97 6.80 6.36
CA VAL A 71 8.59 6.86 7.78
C VAL A 71 9.04 5.60 8.50
N LYS A 72 9.67 5.74 9.69
CA LYS A 72 10.22 4.60 10.44
C LYS A 72 9.17 3.75 11.11
N GLN A 73 8.15 4.37 11.68
CA GLN A 73 7.15 3.71 12.51
C GLN A 73 5.75 4.10 12.06
N ILE A 74 4.85 3.14 12.06
CA ILE A 74 3.42 3.37 11.87
C ILE A 74 2.83 3.99 13.14
N PRO A 75 1.73 4.78 13.05
CA PRO A 75 1.06 5.32 14.20
C PRO A 75 0.48 4.22 15.10
N GLU A 76 0.54 4.43 16.40
CA GLU A 76 -0.19 3.61 17.37
C GLU A 76 -1.66 4.04 17.37
N LEU A 77 -2.58 3.07 17.28
CA LEU A 77 -4.02 3.33 17.28
C LEU A 77 -4.62 3.31 18.69
N HIS A 78 -3.93 2.70 19.65
CA HIS A 78 -4.39 2.51 21.03
C HIS A 78 -3.26 2.79 22.00
N SER A 79 -3.61 3.34 23.16
CA SER A 79 -2.65 3.46 24.28
C SER A 79 -2.32 2.08 24.85
N GLU A 80 -1.21 2.00 25.60
CA GLU A 80 -0.86 0.75 26.29
C GLU A 80 -1.94 0.32 27.30
N GLU A 81 -2.62 1.29 27.95
CA GLU A 81 -3.73 1.01 28.87
C GLU A 81 -4.94 0.40 28.14
N GLU A 82 -5.30 0.95 26.98
CA GLU A 82 -6.36 0.38 26.14
C GLU A 82 -5.98 -1.01 25.64
N MET A 83 -4.73 -1.22 25.23
CA MET A 83 -4.23 -2.51 24.78
C MET A 83 -4.20 -3.55 25.91
N GLU A 84 -3.81 -3.15 27.13
CA GLU A 84 -3.85 -4.04 28.27
C GLU A 84 -5.29 -4.46 28.63
N ALA A 85 -6.23 -3.51 28.58
CA ALA A 85 -7.65 -3.81 28.79
C ALA A 85 -8.18 -4.80 27.75
N ARG A 86 -7.81 -4.63 26.48
CA ARG A 86 -8.18 -5.53 25.36
C ARG A 86 -7.57 -6.93 25.53
N ARG A 87 -6.32 -7.02 25.95
CA ARG A 87 -5.68 -8.32 26.26
C ARG A 87 -6.40 -9.04 27.41
N LYS A 88 -6.76 -8.33 28.47
CA LYS A 88 -7.52 -8.89 29.60
C LYS A 88 -8.93 -9.35 29.23
N SER A 89 -9.61 -8.64 28.34
CA SER A 89 -10.94 -9.02 27.84
C SER A 89 -10.91 -10.11 26.75
N GLY A 90 -9.74 -10.47 26.23
CA GLY A 90 -9.59 -11.42 25.14
C GLY A 90 -9.98 -10.86 23.76
N THR A 91 -10.10 -9.55 23.63
CA THR A 91 -10.42 -8.87 22.36
C THR A 91 -9.19 -8.44 21.58
N ALA A 92 -7.98 -8.60 22.13
CA ALA A 92 -6.74 -8.41 21.41
C ALA A 92 -5.82 -9.61 21.58
N PHE A 93 -5.21 -10.04 20.49
CA PHE A 93 -4.24 -11.11 20.43
C PHE A 93 -2.87 -10.54 20.03
N GLY A 94 -1.80 -10.89 20.74
CA GLY A 94 -0.45 -10.45 20.47
C GLY A 94 -0.06 -9.10 21.06
N GLU A 95 1.19 -8.73 20.85
CA GLU A 95 1.83 -7.59 21.53
C GLU A 95 1.34 -6.23 21.03
N LYS A 96 0.93 -6.15 19.75
CA LYS A 96 0.54 -4.88 19.08
C LYS A 96 -0.81 -4.94 18.38
N GLY A 97 -1.69 -5.83 18.80
CA GLY A 97 -3.10 -5.84 18.41
C GLY A 97 -3.42 -6.66 17.16
N VAL A 98 -2.71 -6.54 16.09
CA VAL A 98 -3.08 -7.22 14.84
C VAL A 98 -1.87 -7.96 14.28
N VAL A 99 -1.90 -9.29 14.32
CA VAL A 99 -0.97 -10.13 13.57
C VAL A 99 -1.80 -11.10 12.74
N PHE A 100 -2.06 -10.75 11.50
CA PHE A 100 -2.71 -11.64 10.56
C PHE A 100 -1.73 -12.08 9.48
N ASN A 101 -1.73 -13.36 9.18
CA ASN A 101 -1.19 -13.86 7.94
C ASN A 101 -2.29 -13.69 6.88
N LEU A 102 -2.26 -12.55 6.20
CA LEU A 102 -3.24 -12.19 5.19
C LEU A 102 -2.64 -12.32 3.79
N THR A 103 -3.45 -12.80 2.87
CA THR A 103 -3.15 -12.74 1.44
C THR A 103 -4.31 -12.07 0.75
N ALA A 104 -4.10 -10.86 0.25
CA ALA A 104 -5.12 -10.12 -0.49
C ALA A 104 -5.28 -10.68 -1.92
N ASP A 105 -6.47 -10.49 -2.49
CA ASP A 105 -6.69 -10.74 -3.92
C ASP A 105 -6.21 -9.55 -4.75
N PHE A 106 -4.90 -9.52 -5.04
CA PHE A 106 -4.26 -8.45 -5.80
C PHE A 106 -4.69 -8.40 -7.26
N GLY A 107 -5.03 -9.57 -7.85
CA GLY A 107 -5.27 -9.71 -9.29
C GLY A 107 -6.30 -8.74 -9.88
N PRO A 108 -7.50 -8.61 -9.32
CA PRO A 108 -8.51 -7.67 -9.82
C PRO A 108 -8.04 -6.21 -9.78
N THR A 109 -7.34 -5.78 -8.72
CA THR A 109 -6.86 -4.40 -8.62
C THR A 109 -5.68 -4.13 -9.55
N ILE A 110 -4.78 -5.09 -9.74
CA ILE A 110 -3.71 -4.99 -10.74
C ILE A 110 -4.31 -4.81 -12.14
N ARG A 111 -5.38 -5.55 -12.48
CA ARG A 111 -6.03 -5.50 -13.78
C ARG A 111 -6.80 -4.20 -14.02
N ASP A 112 -7.56 -3.74 -13.02
CA ASP A 112 -8.58 -2.71 -13.20
C ASP A 112 -8.19 -1.35 -12.60
N GLY A 113 -7.20 -1.31 -11.72
CA GLY A 113 -6.76 -0.12 -10.99
C GLY A 113 -7.65 0.23 -9.79
N LEU A 114 -7.17 1.19 -8.99
CA LEU A 114 -7.87 1.67 -7.80
C LEU A 114 -9.04 2.61 -8.14
N ASP A 115 -9.00 3.35 -9.26
CA ASP A 115 -10.14 4.18 -9.69
C ASP A 115 -11.37 3.31 -9.90
N LYS A 116 -11.20 2.12 -10.51
CA LYS A 116 -12.29 1.17 -10.67
C LYS A 116 -12.83 0.64 -9.34
N ARG A 117 -11.94 0.36 -8.38
CA ARG A 117 -12.37 -0.03 -7.02
C ARG A 117 -13.19 1.08 -6.35
N LEU A 118 -12.76 2.34 -6.52
CA LEU A 118 -13.49 3.49 -5.99
C LEU A 118 -14.88 3.64 -6.60
N GLU A 119 -15.01 3.51 -7.93
CA GLU A 119 -16.32 3.48 -8.61
C GLU A 119 -17.25 2.40 -8.05
N GLU A 120 -16.73 1.19 -7.82
CA GLU A 120 -17.51 0.07 -7.27
C GLU A 120 -17.95 0.33 -5.83
N ILE A 121 -17.09 0.93 -5.01
CA ILE A 121 -17.43 1.35 -3.65
C ILE A 121 -18.55 2.39 -3.68
N GLU A 122 -18.44 3.42 -4.52
CA GLU A 122 -19.42 4.50 -4.65
C GLU A 122 -20.79 3.96 -5.12
N ALA A 123 -20.79 3.03 -6.07
CA ALA A 123 -22.01 2.37 -6.52
C ALA A 123 -22.69 1.56 -5.41
N LYS A 124 -21.92 0.84 -4.59
CA LYS A 124 -22.43 0.12 -3.43
C LYS A 124 -22.95 1.05 -2.33
N LEU A 125 -22.24 2.18 -2.08
CA LEU A 125 -22.68 3.19 -1.12
C LEU A 125 -24.07 3.73 -1.43
N VAL A 126 -24.36 4.03 -2.71
CA VAL A 126 -25.70 4.46 -3.13
C VAL A 126 -26.75 3.42 -2.74
N LYS A 127 -26.46 2.15 -2.95
CA LYS A 127 -27.37 1.03 -2.61
C LYS A 127 -27.57 0.91 -1.10
N CYS A 128 -26.50 0.85 -0.31
CA CYS A 128 -26.58 0.74 1.15
C CYS A 128 -27.36 1.91 1.77
N ARG A 129 -27.15 3.13 1.27
CA ARG A 129 -27.92 4.31 1.71
C ARG A 129 -29.42 4.19 1.40
N ALA A 130 -29.78 3.68 0.21
CA ALA A 130 -31.16 3.47 -0.17
C ALA A 130 -31.85 2.37 0.66
N GLU A 131 -31.10 1.36 1.10
CA GLU A 131 -31.58 0.25 1.92
C GLU A 131 -31.56 0.55 3.43
N GLY A 132 -30.97 1.68 3.86
CA GLY A 132 -30.84 2.04 5.27
C GLY A 132 -29.77 1.22 6.02
N ASP A 133 -28.85 0.58 5.30
CA ASP A 133 -27.76 -0.20 5.84
C ASP A 133 -26.65 0.72 6.37
N ALA A 134 -26.76 1.13 7.62
CA ALA A 134 -25.81 2.06 8.25
C ALA A 134 -24.41 1.45 8.42
N GLU A 135 -24.31 0.14 8.71
CA GLU A 135 -23.05 -0.56 8.87
C GLU A 135 -22.31 -0.65 7.52
N GLY A 136 -23.01 -1.05 6.47
CA GLY A 136 -22.46 -1.07 5.11
C GLY A 136 -22.02 0.33 4.62
N VAL A 137 -22.77 1.37 4.96
CA VAL A 137 -22.38 2.75 4.65
C VAL A 137 -21.08 3.11 5.35
N ASN A 138 -20.97 2.88 6.67
CA ASN A 138 -19.76 3.20 7.43
C ASN A 138 -18.53 2.46 6.88
N PHE A 139 -18.65 1.15 6.64
CA PHE A 139 -17.57 0.35 6.07
C PHE A 139 -17.11 0.88 4.70
N LEU A 140 -18.06 1.14 3.79
CA LEU A 140 -17.74 1.58 2.44
C LEU A 140 -17.17 3.02 2.40
N GLU A 141 -17.63 3.92 3.29
CA GLU A 141 -17.05 5.25 3.42
C GLU A 141 -15.59 5.17 3.90
N ASN A 142 -15.28 4.33 4.89
CA ASN A 142 -13.92 4.10 5.35
C ASN A 142 -13.04 3.47 4.24
N ALA A 143 -13.58 2.49 3.49
CA ALA A 143 -12.88 1.89 2.36
C ALA A 143 -12.57 2.91 1.25
N ALA A 144 -13.55 3.74 0.88
CA ALA A 144 -13.35 4.81 -0.10
C ALA A 144 -12.26 5.80 0.33
N PHE A 145 -12.25 6.13 1.62
CA PHE A 145 -11.26 7.03 2.19
C PHE A 145 -9.85 6.45 2.12
N SER A 146 -9.69 5.17 2.48
CA SER A 146 -8.41 4.46 2.40
C SER A 146 -7.88 4.41 0.96
N VAL A 147 -8.74 4.09 -0.01
CA VAL A 147 -8.36 4.10 -1.43
C VAL A 147 -7.89 5.49 -1.87
N LYS A 148 -8.63 6.54 -1.51
CA LYS A 148 -8.24 7.93 -1.84
C LYS A 148 -6.91 8.34 -1.20
N ALA A 149 -6.65 7.91 0.02
CA ALA A 149 -5.37 8.18 0.69
C ALA A 149 -4.19 7.50 -0.03
N VAL A 150 -4.36 6.27 -0.50
CA VAL A 150 -3.35 5.57 -1.31
C VAL A 150 -3.13 6.30 -2.63
N LEU A 151 -4.18 6.65 -3.35
CA LEU A 151 -4.10 7.40 -4.61
C LEU A 151 -3.41 8.76 -4.41
N GLY A 152 -3.71 9.47 -3.33
CA GLY A 152 -3.04 10.74 -3.01
C GLY A 152 -1.53 10.60 -2.79
N LEU A 153 -1.04 9.48 -2.27
CA LEU A 153 0.39 9.21 -2.22
C LEU A 153 0.94 8.88 -3.61
N VAL A 154 0.21 8.10 -4.40
CA VAL A 154 0.58 7.75 -5.78
C VAL A 154 0.73 9.01 -6.63
N ASP A 155 -0.21 9.95 -6.52
CA ASP A 155 -0.16 11.23 -7.25
C ASP A 155 1.11 12.02 -6.92
N ARG A 156 1.49 12.08 -5.63
CA ARG A 156 2.74 12.73 -5.22
C ARG A 156 3.97 12.03 -5.79
N TYR A 157 3.96 10.69 -5.89
CA TYR A 157 5.03 9.95 -6.55
C TYR A 157 5.07 10.21 -8.05
N ILE A 158 3.91 10.31 -8.72
CA ILE A 158 3.81 10.66 -10.15
C ILE A 158 4.40 12.04 -10.40
N ASP A 159 3.99 13.05 -9.63
CA ASP A 159 4.50 14.42 -9.74
C ASP A 159 6.02 14.47 -9.53
N SER A 160 6.51 13.77 -8.51
CA SER A 160 7.93 13.70 -8.21
C SER A 160 8.72 12.98 -9.32
N ALA A 161 8.18 11.88 -9.88
CA ALA A 161 8.79 11.17 -11.00
C ALA A 161 8.94 12.08 -12.23
N VAL A 162 7.90 12.86 -12.56
CA VAL A 162 7.93 13.83 -13.67
C VAL A 162 9.02 14.87 -13.43
N HIS A 163 9.13 15.42 -12.23
CA HIS A 163 10.19 16.40 -11.88
C HIS A 163 11.59 15.81 -11.99
N LEU A 164 11.76 14.53 -11.70
CA LEU A 164 13.02 13.81 -11.80
C LEU A 164 13.30 13.24 -13.21
N HIS A 165 12.44 13.52 -14.18
CA HIS A 165 12.50 12.98 -15.55
C HIS A 165 12.43 11.43 -15.62
N LEU A 166 11.76 10.81 -14.63
CA LEU A 166 11.43 9.39 -14.65
C LEU A 166 10.09 9.17 -15.35
N SER A 167 9.85 7.95 -15.87
CA SER A 167 8.56 7.62 -16.46
C SER A 167 7.48 7.52 -15.39
N PRO A 168 6.38 8.30 -15.47
CA PRO A 168 5.26 8.17 -14.54
C PRO A 168 4.32 6.99 -14.88
N SER A 169 4.48 6.36 -16.05
CA SER A 169 3.54 5.35 -16.56
C SER A 169 3.32 4.18 -15.59
N PRO A 170 4.36 3.56 -15.00
CA PRO A 170 4.15 2.46 -14.08
C PRO A 170 3.34 2.85 -12.83
N LEU A 171 3.58 4.05 -12.31
CA LEU A 171 2.83 4.60 -11.16
C LEU A 171 1.38 4.93 -11.54
N SER A 172 1.15 5.47 -12.74
CA SER A 172 -0.19 5.77 -13.25
C SER A 172 -1.05 4.53 -13.43
N ALA A 173 -0.45 3.35 -13.61
CA ALA A 173 -1.17 2.08 -13.67
C ALA A 173 -1.91 1.74 -12.37
N VAL A 174 -1.52 2.33 -11.24
CA VAL A 174 -2.26 2.17 -9.97
C VAL A 174 -3.68 2.73 -10.09
N HIS A 175 -3.88 3.81 -10.84
CA HIS A 175 -5.19 4.38 -11.15
C HIS A 175 -5.98 3.50 -12.10
N THR A 176 -5.40 3.14 -13.25
CA THR A 176 -6.14 2.65 -14.43
C THR A 176 -5.99 1.17 -14.72
N GLY A 177 -5.18 0.46 -13.93
CA GLY A 177 -4.81 -0.94 -14.16
C GLY A 177 -3.59 -1.10 -15.05
N ALA A 178 -2.89 -2.21 -14.85
CA ALA A 178 -1.65 -2.54 -15.54
C ALA A 178 -1.90 -3.05 -16.96
N LYS A 179 -0.98 -2.73 -17.88
CA LYS A 179 -0.95 -3.21 -19.27
C LYS A 179 0.31 -3.99 -19.59
N THR A 180 1.36 -3.83 -18.78
CA THR A 180 2.65 -4.49 -18.92
C THR A 180 3.03 -5.21 -17.64
N PHE A 181 4.00 -6.11 -17.73
CA PHE A 181 4.53 -6.82 -16.56
C PHE A 181 5.13 -5.85 -15.54
N HIS A 182 5.88 -4.87 -16.00
CA HIS A 182 6.46 -3.82 -15.17
C HIS A 182 5.38 -3.01 -14.41
N GLU A 183 4.32 -2.60 -15.10
CA GLU A 183 3.18 -1.90 -14.48
C GLU A 183 2.47 -2.78 -13.45
N ALA A 184 2.30 -4.08 -13.74
CA ALA A 184 1.68 -5.02 -12.81
C ALA A 184 2.49 -5.19 -11.52
N LEU A 185 3.82 -5.26 -11.62
CA LEU A 185 4.73 -5.27 -10.46
C LEU A 185 4.66 -3.97 -9.67
N GLN A 186 4.61 -2.82 -10.34
CA GLN A 186 4.49 -1.53 -9.68
C GLN A 186 3.16 -1.40 -8.91
N VAL A 187 2.04 -1.82 -9.49
CA VAL A 187 0.73 -1.84 -8.80
C VAL A 187 0.80 -2.76 -7.59
N LEU A 188 1.31 -3.98 -7.75
CA LEU A 188 1.49 -4.92 -6.64
C LEU A 188 2.33 -4.31 -5.51
N ARG A 189 3.43 -3.63 -5.85
CA ARG A 189 4.31 -2.98 -4.88
C ARG A 189 3.58 -1.91 -4.08
N VAL A 190 2.76 -1.07 -4.74
CA VAL A 190 1.97 -0.03 -4.07
C VAL A 190 0.93 -0.63 -3.12
N LEU A 191 0.20 -1.65 -3.56
CA LEU A 191 -0.80 -2.31 -2.74
C LEU A 191 -0.17 -2.97 -1.51
N HIS A 192 0.92 -3.70 -1.69
CA HIS A 192 1.66 -4.32 -0.60
C HIS A 192 2.23 -3.28 0.38
N PHE A 193 2.72 -2.15 -0.14
CA PHE A 193 3.19 -1.04 0.69
C PHE A 193 2.06 -0.43 1.53
N ALA A 194 0.88 -0.21 0.95
CA ALA A 194 -0.27 0.33 1.65
C ALA A 194 -0.73 -0.59 2.80
N MET A 195 -0.79 -1.89 2.57
CA MET A 195 -1.12 -2.87 3.61
C MET A 195 -0.08 -2.86 4.74
N TRP A 196 1.19 -2.74 4.39
CA TRP A 196 2.25 -2.60 5.39
C TRP A 196 2.08 -1.31 6.22
N CYS A 197 1.63 -0.20 5.63
CA CYS A 197 1.37 1.05 6.35
C CYS A 197 0.24 0.95 7.38
N GLU A 198 -0.64 -0.04 7.28
CA GLU A 198 -1.64 -0.39 8.29
C GLU A 198 -1.13 -1.33 9.38
N GLY A 199 0.09 -1.83 9.27
CA GLY A 199 0.68 -2.76 10.23
C GLY A 199 0.64 -4.22 9.81
N GLU A 200 0.17 -4.53 8.61
CA GLU A 200 0.14 -5.89 8.06
C GLU A 200 1.53 -6.36 7.63
N TYR A 201 2.32 -6.77 8.61
CA TYR A 201 3.71 -7.20 8.38
C TYR A 201 3.84 -8.57 7.72
N HIS A 202 2.82 -9.41 7.83
CA HIS A 202 2.80 -10.78 7.29
C HIS A 202 1.83 -10.89 6.10
N CYS A 203 1.91 -9.94 5.17
CA CYS A 203 1.13 -9.97 3.94
C CYS A 203 1.78 -10.88 2.89
N GLY A 204 1.14 -12.01 2.60
CA GLY A 204 1.55 -12.93 1.53
C GLY A 204 1.15 -12.41 0.15
N LEU A 205 1.98 -12.69 -0.85
CA LEU A 205 1.69 -12.31 -2.25
C LEU A 205 0.73 -13.28 -2.94
N GLY A 206 0.42 -14.44 -2.32
CA GLY A 206 -0.48 -15.44 -2.89
C GLY A 206 0.07 -16.08 -4.17
N ARG A 207 -0.81 -16.27 -5.14
CA ARG A 207 -0.48 -16.90 -6.43
C ARG A 207 0.03 -15.86 -7.43
N ILE A 208 1.17 -15.23 -7.09
CA ILE A 208 1.87 -14.25 -7.95
C ILE A 208 2.12 -14.81 -9.36
N ASP A 209 2.41 -16.10 -9.46
CA ASP A 209 2.57 -16.84 -10.70
C ASP A 209 1.31 -16.83 -11.59
N GLN A 210 0.12 -16.69 -11.01
CA GLN A 210 -1.13 -16.67 -11.78
C GLN A 210 -1.55 -15.27 -12.21
N TYR A 211 -1.56 -14.31 -11.31
CA TYR A 211 -2.10 -12.99 -11.66
C TYR A 211 -1.08 -12.09 -12.39
N LEU A 212 0.23 -12.38 -12.32
CA LEU A 212 1.24 -11.68 -13.13
C LEU A 212 1.51 -12.37 -14.48
N TYR A 213 1.25 -13.68 -14.59
CA TYR A 213 1.58 -14.45 -15.81
C TYR A 213 0.98 -13.88 -17.10
N PRO A 214 -0.27 -13.39 -17.13
CA PRO A 214 -0.84 -12.82 -18.37
C PRO A 214 -0.05 -11.62 -18.91
N TYR A 215 0.49 -10.78 -18.02
CA TYR A 215 1.31 -9.62 -18.39
C TYR A 215 2.69 -10.04 -18.89
N TYR A 216 3.34 -10.95 -18.15
CA TYR A 216 4.61 -11.55 -18.56
C TYR A 216 4.48 -12.19 -19.94
N GLU A 217 3.50 -13.07 -20.16
CA GLU A 217 3.28 -13.75 -21.46
C GLU A 217 3.03 -12.76 -22.59
N ALA A 218 2.23 -11.72 -22.36
CA ALA A 218 1.95 -10.69 -23.36
C ALA A 218 3.20 -9.89 -23.73
N ASP A 219 4.05 -9.56 -22.75
CA ASP A 219 5.27 -8.80 -22.98
C ASP A 219 6.36 -9.63 -23.69
N ILE A 220 6.49 -10.93 -23.34
CA ILE A 220 7.34 -11.86 -24.07
C ILE A 220 6.90 -11.99 -25.54
N LYS A 221 5.60 -12.22 -25.80
CA LYS A 221 5.05 -12.33 -27.16
C LYS A 221 5.22 -11.05 -27.97
N ALA A 222 5.17 -9.90 -27.32
CA ALA A 222 5.35 -8.59 -27.96
C ALA A 222 6.84 -8.22 -28.13
N GLY A 223 7.78 -9.01 -27.62
CA GLY A 223 9.21 -8.73 -27.65
C GLY A 223 9.65 -7.55 -26.76
N ARG A 224 8.81 -7.16 -25.79
CA ARG A 224 9.15 -6.11 -24.81
C ARG A 224 9.98 -6.65 -23.64
N LEU A 225 9.90 -7.95 -23.40
CA LEU A 225 10.52 -8.63 -22.27
C LEU A 225 11.20 -9.91 -22.73
N THR A 226 12.30 -10.31 -22.07
CA THR A 226 12.90 -11.65 -22.13
C THR A 226 12.81 -12.29 -20.75
N ASP A 227 13.07 -13.61 -20.65
CA ASP A 227 13.09 -14.29 -19.37
C ASP A 227 14.12 -13.68 -18.42
N GLU A 228 15.28 -13.27 -18.94
CA GLU A 228 16.34 -12.66 -18.17
C GLU A 228 15.94 -11.28 -17.64
N THR A 229 15.32 -10.45 -18.49
CA THR A 229 14.87 -9.11 -18.06
C THR A 229 13.67 -9.19 -17.13
N ALA A 230 12.77 -10.16 -17.32
CA ALA A 230 11.66 -10.41 -16.39
C ALA A 230 12.18 -10.81 -14.99
N LEU A 231 13.20 -11.67 -14.94
CA LEU A 231 13.84 -12.07 -13.67
C LEU A 231 14.53 -10.90 -12.96
N GLU A 232 15.00 -9.91 -13.73
CA GLU A 232 15.59 -8.71 -13.15
C GLU A 232 14.59 -7.70 -12.60
N GLU A 233 13.33 -7.76 -13.04
CA GLU A 233 12.25 -6.92 -12.51
C GLU A 233 11.62 -7.51 -11.23
N LEU A 234 11.67 -8.83 -11.06
CA LEU A 234 11.20 -9.55 -9.87
C LEU A 234 12.15 -9.42 -8.68
#